data_1b04460ea7e86efca417a688f3d574a3
#
_entry.id   1b04460ea7e86efca417a688f3d574a3
#
_cell.length_a   1.000
_cell.length_b   1.000
_cell.length_c   1.000
_cell.angle_alpha   90.00
_cell.angle_beta   90.00
_cell.angle_gamma   90.00
#
_symmetry.space_group_name_H-M   'P 1'
#
loop_
_entity.id
_entity.type
_entity.pdbx_description
1 polymer ?
#
loop_
_entity_poly.entity_id
_entity_poly.type
_entity_poly.pdbx_seq_one_letter_code
_entity_poly.pdbx_strand_id
1 'polypeptide(L)'
;MYIQPLVELLQTKNSVNDPNIPFRGVYDHDPSQTLVLLVDLKADPNSSWPLLLERLEPLRQRGWLSHVNNGAFISRPITVVGTGDTEVRLVNEETPFRDVFFDAPLNELEEGEFSSLNSYYTSVSFEKTIGKIGRGGLQPEQLAKLRNQISLAHSRGLKARYWGMPYWPIHVRDQLRELLIDEGVDVLNADDLVEARDIFARRGRLVE
;
A
#
# COMPACT_ATOMS: atom_id res chain seq x y z
N MET A 1 5.71 -8.61 17.58
CA MET A 1 6.56 -9.44 16.70
C MET A 1 7.13 -8.64 15.53
N TYR A 2 6.34 -7.91 14.72
CA TYR A 2 6.85 -7.19 13.54
C TYR A 2 7.49 -5.83 13.86
N ILE A 3 6.96 -5.08 14.81
CA ILE A 3 7.41 -3.70 15.09
C ILE A 3 8.83 -3.66 15.64
N GLN A 4 9.17 -4.53 16.60
CA GLN A 4 10.49 -4.54 17.22
C GLN A 4 11.63 -4.77 16.21
N PRO A 5 11.57 -5.74 15.30
CA PRO A 5 12.58 -5.88 14.24
C PRO A 5 12.71 -4.66 13.33
N LEU A 6 11.60 -3.98 13.02
CA LEU A 6 11.65 -2.72 12.24
C LEU A 6 12.35 -1.60 13.01
N VAL A 7 12.08 -1.50 14.32
CA VAL A 7 12.76 -0.53 15.18
C VAL A 7 14.27 -0.78 15.20
N GLU A 8 14.70 -2.02 15.40
CA GLU A 8 16.13 -2.39 15.43
C GLU A 8 16.82 -2.10 14.10
N LEU A 9 16.18 -2.48 12.98
CA LEU A 9 16.71 -2.19 11.63
C LEU A 9 16.86 -0.69 11.39
N LEU A 10 15.82 0.09 11.67
CA LEU A 10 15.83 1.53 11.45
C LEU A 10 16.79 2.26 12.39
N GLN A 11 16.99 1.78 13.63
CA GLN A 11 18.00 2.31 14.54
C GLN A 11 19.42 2.15 13.98
N THR A 12 19.72 1.01 13.37
CA THR A 12 21.01 0.77 12.74
C THR A 12 21.25 1.73 11.57
N LYS A 13 20.20 2.01 10.76
CA LYS A 13 20.29 2.88 9.58
C LYS A 13 20.27 4.38 9.92
N ASN A 14 19.75 4.75 11.09
CA ASN A 14 19.55 6.12 11.56
C ASN A 14 20.27 6.33 12.91
N SER A 15 21.51 5.86 13.03
CA SER A 15 22.31 5.96 14.26
C SER A 15 22.73 7.39 14.60
N VAL A 16 22.79 8.29 13.62
CA VAL A 16 23.06 9.72 13.80
C VAL A 16 21.75 10.47 13.92
N ASN A 17 21.51 11.06 15.08
CA ASN A 17 20.33 11.89 15.34
C ASN A 17 20.63 13.36 14.96
N ASP A 18 20.68 13.64 13.66
CA ASP A 18 20.84 15.01 13.13
C ASP A 18 19.53 15.41 12.41
N PRO A 19 18.84 16.46 12.87
CA PRO A 19 17.58 16.91 12.27
C PRO A 19 17.73 17.38 10.81
N ASN A 20 18.95 17.66 10.35
CA ASN A 20 19.23 18.06 8.96
C ASN A 20 19.43 16.86 8.03
N ILE A 21 19.57 15.65 8.57
CA ILE A 21 19.75 14.44 7.79
C ILE A 21 18.39 13.74 7.65
N PRO A 22 17.87 13.54 6.41
CA PRO A 22 16.63 12.80 6.20
C PRO A 22 16.73 11.38 6.75
N PHE A 23 15.65 10.87 7.33
CA PHE A 23 15.58 9.48 7.77
C PHE A 23 15.80 8.52 6.60
N ARG A 24 16.58 7.49 6.83
CA ARG A 24 16.78 6.38 5.90
C ARG A 24 15.75 5.29 6.17
N GLY A 25 15.07 4.85 5.10
CA GLY A 25 14.15 3.73 5.13
C GLY A 25 14.87 2.36 5.18
N VAL A 26 14.08 1.32 5.02
CA VAL A 26 14.55 -0.07 5.11
C VAL A 26 15.36 -0.51 3.88
N TYR A 27 15.14 0.11 2.72
CA TYR A 27 15.75 -0.28 1.45
C TYR A 27 17.10 0.38 1.26
N ASP A 28 18.15 -0.42 0.96
CA ASP A 28 19.51 0.09 0.78
C ASP A 28 19.68 0.85 -0.53
N HIS A 29 19.03 0.39 -1.59
CA HIS A 29 19.12 1.00 -2.93
C HIS A 29 18.29 2.27 -3.07
N ASP A 30 17.17 2.36 -2.32
CA ASP A 30 16.35 3.57 -2.24
C ASP A 30 15.97 3.87 -0.80
N PRO A 31 16.87 4.50 -0.03
CA PRO A 31 16.60 4.84 1.36
C PRO A 31 15.47 5.84 1.58
N SER A 32 15.00 6.52 0.53
CA SER A 32 13.87 7.44 0.59
C SER A 32 12.52 6.74 0.47
N GLN A 33 12.51 5.51 -0.06
CA GLN A 33 11.30 4.73 -0.23
C GLN A 33 10.74 4.26 1.12
N THR A 34 9.48 4.55 1.40
CA THR A 34 8.77 4.07 2.58
C THR A 34 8.48 2.57 2.47
N LEU A 35 8.63 1.84 3.57
CA LEU A 35 8.04 0.50 3.70
C LEU A 35 6.57 0.64 4.09
N VAL A 36 5.67 0.06 3.30
CA VAL A 36 4.26 0.02 3.67
C VAL A 36 3.98 -1.18 4.56
N LEU A 37 3.53 -0.89 5.77
CA LEU A 37 3.03 -1.88 6.72
C LEU A 37 1.51 -1.97 6.56
N LEU A 38 1.04 -2.95 5.78
CA LEU A 38 -0.39 -3.22 5.60
C LEU A 38 -0.90 -4.08 6.76
N VAL A 39 -1.79 -3.53 7.57
CA VAL A 39 -2.35 -4.17 8.75
C VAL A 39 -3.80 -4.57 8.48
N ASP A 40 -4.02 -5.87 8.38
CA ASP A 40 -5.33 -6.46 8.11
C ASP A 40 -6.04 -6.77 9.44
N LEU A 41 -6.98 -5.92 9.85
CA LEU A 41 -7.80 -6.15 11.04
C LEU A 41 -8.88 -7.18 10.73
N LYS A 42 -9.00 -8.20 11.59
CA LYS A 42 -9.95 -9.34 11.46
C LYS A 42 -10.89 -9.47 12.67
N ALA A 43 -10.97 -8.44 13.49
CA ALA A 43 -11.79 -8.41 14.69
C ALA A 43 -12.46 -7.05 14.81
N ASP A 44 -13.35 -6.89 15.80
CA ASP A 44 -14.02 -5.62 16.07
C ASP A 44 -13.03 -4.45 16.02
N PRO A 45 -13.23 -3.52 15.09
CA PRO A 45 -12.29 -2.41 14.89
C PRO A 45 -12.17 -1.49 16.12
N ASN A 46 -13.23 -1.34 16.91
CA ASN A 46 -13.21 -0.46 18.10
C ASN A 46 -12.27 -1.01 19.19
N SER A 47 -12.13 -2.31 19.31
CA SER A 47 -11.19 -2.94 20.24
C SER A 47 -9.79 -3.10 19.66
N SER A 48 -9.67 -3.33 18.36
CA SER A 48 -8.38 -3.58 17.69
C SER A 48 -7.61 -2.30 17.40
N TRP A 49 -8.30 -1.20 17.12
CA TRP A 49 -7.69 0.08 16.75
C TRP A 49 -6.80 0.67 17.86
N PRO A 50 -7.24 0.80 19.13
CA PRO A 50 -6.37 1.29 20.18
C PRO A 50 -5.11 0.43 20.38
N LEU A 51 -5.24 -0.88 20.22
CA LEU A 51 -4.10 -1.80 20.31
C LEU A 51 -3.10 -1.59 19.16
N LEU A 52 -3.59 -1.34 17.94
CA LEU A 52 -2.74 -1.00 16.82
C LEU A 52 -1.94 0.26 17.12
N LEU A 53 -2.61 1.34 17.56
CA LEU A 53 -1.97 2.61 17.87
C LEU A 53 -0.91 2.46 18.97
N GLU A 54 -1.21 1.70 20.03
CA GLU A 54 -0.25 1.38 21.10
C GLU A 54 0.98 0.65 20.54
N ARG A 55 0.80 -0.32 19.66
CA ARG A 55 1.90 -1.11 19.08
C ARG A 55 2.78 -0.28 18.13
N LEU A 56 2.25 0.78 17.54
CA LEU A 56 3.01 1.69 16.67
C LEU A 56 3.83 2.72 17.45
N GLU A 57 3.59 2.90 18.74
CA GLU A 57 4.23 3.92 19.58
C GLU A 57 5.77 3.93 19.50
N PRO A 58 6.49 2.78 19.49
CA PRO A 58 7.94 2.78 19.36
C PRO A 58 8.47 3.39 18.05
N LEU A 59 7.71 3.32 16.95
CA LEU A 59 8.02 3.95 15.67
C LEU A 59 7.63 5.43 15.67
N ARG A 60 6.47 5.75 16.26
CA ARG A 60 5.93 7.11 16.37
C ARG A 60 6.85 8.03 17.16
N GLN A 61 7.32 7.61 18.34
CA GLN A 61 8.24 8.37 19.19
C GLN A 61 9.56 8.71 18.52
N ARG A 62 9.96 7.93 17.50
CA ARG A 62 11.17 8.17 16.70
C ARG A 62 10.94 8.99 15.45
N GLY A 63 9.69 9.38 15.19
CA GLY A 63 9.32 10.12 13.98
C GLY A 63 9.43 9.31 12.68
N TRP A 64 9.35 7.98 12.76
CA TRP A 64 9.53 7.10 11.59
C TRP A 64 8.25 6.71 10.88
N LEU A 65 7.09 7.14 11.37
CA LEU A 65 5.81 6.94 10.71
C LEU A 65 5.49 8.09 9.76
N SER A 66 5.14 7.76 8.51
CA SER A 66 4.50 8.70 7.60
C SER A 66 3.22 9.21 8.22
N HIS A 67 2.96 10.49 8.09
CA HIS A 67 1.81 11.09 8.77
C HIS A 67 1.24 12.28 7.99
N VAL A 68 0.01 12.64 8.32
CA VAL A 68 -0.58 13.92 7.92
C VAL A 68 -0.50 14.87 9.11
N ASN A 69 -0.01 16.07 8.85
CA ASN A 69 0.01 17.16 9.82
C ASN A 69 -0.42 18.45 9.14
N ASN A 70 -1.44 19.11 9.68
CA ASN A 70 -2.00 20.36 9.13
C ASN A 70 -2.33 20.28 7.62
N GLY A 71 -2.93 19.17 7.19
CA GLY A 71 -3.35 18.96 5.80
C GLY A 71 -2.23 18.63 4.80
N ALA A 72 -1.02 18.33 5.27
CA ALA A 72 0.10 17.91 4.43
C ALA A 72 0.54 16.47 4.77
N PHE A 73 0.69 15.63 3.75
CA PHE A 73 1.30 14.30 3.90
C PHE A 73 2.82 14.43 4.00
N ILE A 74 3.39 13.85 5.04
CA ILE A 74 4.83 13.83 5.30
C ILE A 74 5.31 12.38 5.25
N SER A 75 6.10 12.05 4.22
CA SER A 75 6.68 10.72 4.05
C SER A 75 7.77 10.45 5.09
N ARG A 76 7.77 9.22 5.61
CA ARG A 76 8.74 8.71 6.59
C ARG A 76 9.11 7.26 6.24
N PRO A 77 10.10 6.65 6.92
CA PRO A 77 10.53 5.27 6.66
C PRO A 77 9.43 4.22 6.60
N ILE A 78 8.37 4.38 7.39
CA ILE A 78 7.25 3.44 7.46
C ILE A 78 5.93 4.18 7.19
N THR A 79 5.11 3.63 6.30
CA THR A 79 3.72 4.06 6.10
C THR A 79 2.79 2.94 6.55
N VAL A 80 1.92 3.20 7.51
CA VAL A 80 0.98 2.21 8.03
C VAL A 80 -0.36 2.36 7.32
N VAL A 81 -0.89 1.23 6.82
CA VAL A 81 -2.18 1.19 6.12
C VAL A 81 -3.07 0.15 6.77
N GLY A 82 -4.23 0.56 7.26
CA GLY A 82 -5.26 -0.33 7.79
C GLY A 82 -6.18 -0.84 6.69
N THR A 83 -6.39 -2.15 6.66
CA THR A 83 -7.31 -2.86 5.76
C THR A 83 -8.16 -3.89 6.51
N GLY A 84 -8.91 -4.73 5.82
CA GLY A 84 -9.83 -5.69 6.43
C GLY A 84 -11.02 -4.99 7.08
N ASP A 85 -11.24 -5.24 8.37
CA ASP A 85 -12.34 -4.63 9.14
C ASP A 85 -11.99 -3.21 9.65
N THR A 86 -10.92 -2.58 9.16
CA THR A 86 -10.61 -1.18 9.46
C THR A 86 -11.72 -0.27 8.96
N GLU A 87 -12.18 0.65 9.81
CA GLU A 87 -13.18 1.64 9.45
C GLU A 87 -12.54 3.01 9.20
N VAL A 88 -12.89 3.66 8.09
CA VAL A 88 -12.36 4.99 7.74
C VAL A 88 -12.66 6.06 8.79
N ARG A 89 -13.77 5.93 9.55
CA ARG A 89 -14.08 6.86 10.65
C ARG A 89 -12.97 6.90 11.70
N LEU A 90 -12.40 5.74 12.07
CA LEU A 90 -11.31 5.66 13.07
C LEU A 90 -10.06 6.40 12.58
N VAL A 91 -9.75 6.26 11.29
CA VAL A 91 -8.65 7.01 10.67
C VAL A 91 -8.94 8.51 10.66
N ASN A 92 -10.19 8.92 10.41
CA ASN A 92 -10.58 10.33 10.35
C ASN A 92 -10.71 11.00 11.72
N GLU A 93 -10.93 10.25 12.80
CA GLU A 93 -10.97 10.76 14.16
C GLU A 93 -9.61 11.31 14.64
N GLU A 94 -8.51 10.84 14.05
CA GLU A 94 -7.14 11.26 14.39
C GLU A 94 -6.73 12.54 13.66
N THR A 95 -7.42 13.63 13.97
CA THR A 95 -7.10 14.94 13.43
C THR A 95 -6.59 15.88 14.54
N PRO A 96 -5.68 16.82 14.24
CA PRO A 96 -5.04 17.16 12.96
C PRO A 96 -3.83 16.30 12.58
N PHE A 97 -3.39 15.39 13.45
CA PHE A 97 -2.25 14.49 13.24
C PHE A 97 -2.73 13.06 13.02
N ARG A 98 -2.28 12.43 11.94
CA ARG A 98 -2.67 11.07 11.56
C ARG A 98 -1.48 10.33 11.02
N ASP A 99 -1.18 9.14 11.53
CA ASP A 99 -0.06 8.29 11.09
C ASP A 99 -0.46 6.85 10.73
N VAL A 100 -1.76 6.58 10.64
CA VAL A 100 -2.33 5.39 10.02
C VAL A 100 -3.29 5.83 8.92
N PHE A 101 -3.19 5.18 7.76
CA PHE A 101 -3.98 5.48 6.57
C PHE A 101 -4.95 4.35 6.27
N PHE A 102 -6.01 4.66 5.55
CA PHE A 102 -7.01 3.70 5.15
C PHE A 102 -6.66 3.05 3.79
N ASP A 103 -6.99 1.77 3.62
CA ASP A 103 -7.02 1.09 2.32
C ASP A 103 -8.40 1.30 1.71
N ALA A 104 -8.57 2.38 0.93
CA ALA A 104 -9.87 2.79 0.41
C ALA A 104 -10.44 1.77 -0.58
N PRO A 105 -11.77 1.53 -0.58
CA PRO A 105 -12.40 0.63 -1.55
C PRO A 105 -12.41 1.28 -2.95
N LEU A 106 -11.68 0.71 -3.89
CA LEU A 106 -11.51 1.25 -5.25
C LEU A 106 -12.82 1.34 -6.03
N ASN A 107 -13.78 0.46 -5.76
CA ASN A 107 -15.11 0.47 -6.38
C ASN A 107 -16.07 1.52 -5.80
N GLU A 108 -15.72 2.16 -4.69
CA GLU A 108 -16.50 3.20 -4.02
C GLU A 108 -15.78 4.55 -4.03
N LEU A 109 -14.69 4.64 -4.78
CA LEU A 109 -13.80 5.80 -4.78
C LEU A 109 -14.49 7.06 -5.32
N GLU A 110 -15.45 6.93 -6.24
CA GLU A 110 -16.19 8.08 -6.80
C GLU A 110 -17.08 8.75 -5.74
N GLU A 111 -17.69 7.96 -4.87
CA GLU A 111 -18.67 8.40 -3.87
C GLU A 111 -18.04 8.78 -2.54
N GLY A 112 -16.86 8.24 -2.24
CA GLY A 112 -16.20 8.41 -0.95
C GLY A 112 -15.26 9.63 -0.88
N GLU A 113 -15.07 10.15 0.34
CA GLU A 113 -14.13 11.22 0.64
C GLU A 113 -12.71 10.68 0.89
N PHE A 114 -12.18 9.90 -0.07
CA PHE A 114 -10.84 9.31 0.02
C PHE A 114 -9.82 10.16 -0.73
N SER A 115 -8.70 10.43 -0.08
CA SER A 115 -7.57 11.17 -0.65
C SER A 115 -6.28 10.81 0.07
N SER A 116 -5.15 11.33 -0.40
CA SER A 116 -3.85 11.14 0.26
C SER A 116 -3.78 11.66 1.71
N LEU A 117 -4.82 12.36 2.18
CA LEU A 117 -4.90 12.84 3.56
C LEU A 117 -5.46 11.80 4.54
N ASN A 118 -6.20 10.80 4.07
CA ASN A 118 -6.75 9.73 4.92
C ASN A 118 -6.50 8.32 4.40
N SER A 119 -6.08 8.19 3.15
CA SER A 119 -5.85 6.91 2.48
C SER A 119 -4.49 6.91 1.80
N TYR A 120 -3.88 5.75 1.67
CA TYR A 120 -2.60 5.58 0.97
C TYR A 120 -2.73 4.66 -0.24
N TYR A 121 -3.46 3.56 -0.06
CA TYR A 121 -3.90 2.67 -1.11
C TYR A 121 -5.38 2.87 -1.42
N THR A 122 -5.75 2.38 -2.59
CA THR A 122 -7.13 2.03 -2.92
C THR A 122 -7.13 0.65 -3.55
N SER A 123 -7.87 -0.27 -2.95
CA SER A 123 -7.79 -1.70 -3.29
C SER A 123 -9.14 -2.29 -3.65
N VAL A 124 -9.11 -3.32 -4.49
CA VAL A 124 -10.30 -4.10 -4.83
C VAL A 124 -9.93 -5.53 -5.22
N SER A 125 -10.88 -6.46 -5.05
CA SER A 125 -10.75 -7.81 -5.59
C SER A 125 -10.82 -7.77 -7.12
N PHE A 126 -9.75 -8.23 -7.77
CA PHE A 126 -9.70 -8.31 -9.23
C PHE A 126 -10.83 -9.16 -9.79
N GLU A 127 -11.00 -10.38 -9.27
CA GLU A 127 -12.02 -11.30 -9.77
C GLU A 127 -13.44 -10.77 -9.60
N LYS A 128 -13.75 -10.13 -8.45
CA LYS A 128 -15.08 -9.58 -8.20
C LYS A 128 -15.40 -8.34 -9.03
N THR A 129 -14.37 -7.55 -9.37
CA THR A 129 -14.56 -6.23 -10.00
C THR A 129 -14.33 -6.25 -11.50
N ILE A 130 -13.24 -6.86 -11.94
CA ILE A 130 -12.90 -6.98 -13.36
C ILE A 130 -13.47 -8.26 -13.95
N GLY A 131 -13.57 -9.33 -13.15
CA GLY A 131 -14.11 -10.61 -13.55
C GLY A 131 -13.04 -11.61 -13.94
N LYS A 132 -13.50 -12.77 -14.43
CA LYS A 132 -12.61 -13.86 -14.86
C LYS A 132 -11.94 -13.53 -16.18
N ILE A 133 -10.69 -13.96 -16.29
CA ILE A 133 -9.92 -13.83 -17.52
C ILE A 133 -10.19 -15.03 -18.41
N GLY A 134 -10.57 -14.77 -19.66
CA GLY A 134 -10.73 -15.79 -20.69
C GLY A 134 -9.36 -16.22 -21.27
N ARG A 135 -9.40 -17.23 -22.16
CA ARG A 135 -8.19 -17.73 -22.86
C ARG A 135 -7.49 -16.66 -23.71
N GLY A 136 -8.21 -15.62 -24.14
CA GLY A 136 -7.68 -14.50 -24.93
C GLY A 136 -7.24 -13.29 -24.10
N GLY A 137 -7.11 -13.42 -22.77
CA GLY A 137 -6.80 -12.29 -21.89
C GLY A 137 -8.04 -11.50 -21.44
N LEU A 138 -7.85 -10.25 -21.04
CA LEU A 138 -8.93 -9.33 -20.68
C LEU A 138 -9.70 -8.89 -21.95
N GLN A 139 -11.01 -8.82 -21.82
CA GLN A 139 -11.86 -8.23 -22.85
C GLN A 139 -11.71 -6.70 -22.88
N PRO A 140 -12.01 -6.03 -23.99
CA PRO A 140 -11.86 -4.58 -24.11
C PRO A 140 -12.58 -3.80 -23.00
N GLU A 141 -13.78 -4.24 -22.60
CA GLU A 141 -14.57 -3.62 -21.52
C GLU A 141 -13.91 -3.79 -20.15
N GLN A 142 -13.31 -4.96 -19.89
CA GLN A 142 -12.57 -5.23 -18.66
C GLN A 142 -11.33 -4.34 -18.57
N LEU A 143 -10.62 -4.20 -19.67
CA LEU A 143 -9.42 -3.36 -19.76
C LEU A 143 -9.78 -1.87 -19.61
N ALA A 144 -10.86 -1.41 -20.23
CA ALA A 144 -11.35 -0.05 -20.07
C ALA A 144 -11.72 0.25 -18.61
N LYS A 145 -12.42 -0.67 -17.94
CA LYS A 145 -12.75 -0.55 -16.52
C LYS A 145 -11.51 -0.47 -15.64
N LEU A 146 -10.53 -1.34 -15.88
CA LEU A 146 -9.25 -1.35 -15.18
C LEU A 146 -8.54 0.02 -15.29
N ARG A 147 -8.41 0.53 -16.51
CA ARG A 147 -7.78 1.84 -16.79
C ARG A 147 -8.50 3.00 -16.11
N ASN A 148 -9.83 3.00 -16.17
CA ASN A 148 -10.63 4.04 -15.50
C ASN A 148 -10.42 4.03 -13.98
N GLN A 149 -10.39 2.84 -13.36
CA GLN A 149 -10.16 2.70 -11.93
C GLN A 149 -8.74 3.17 -11.53
N ILE A 150 -7.71 2.81 -12.28
CA ILE A 150 -6.34 3.26 -12.03
C ILE A 150 -6.25 4.79 -12.17
N SER A 151 -6.81 5.35 -13.25
CA SER A 151 -6.84 6.80 -13.48
C SER A 151 -7.56 7.54 -12.35
N LEU A 152 -8.68 7.00 -11.86
CA LEU A 152 -9.40 7.57 -10.74
C LEU A 152 -8.58 7.55 -9.45
N ALA A 153 -7.92 6.43 -9.15
CA ALA A 153 -7.01 6.32 -8.00
C ALA A 153 -5.93 7.41 -8.05
N HIS A 154 -5.25 7.54 -9.20
CA HIS A 154 -4.19 8.53 -9.41
C HIS A 154 -4.70 9.97 -9.30
N SER A 155 -5.90 10.26 -9.80
CA SER A 155 -6.50 11.60 -9.70
C SER A 155 -6.78 12.02 -8.25
N ARG A 156 -6.94 11.05 -7.34
CA ARG A 156 -7.11 11.24 -5.89
C ARG A 156 -5.77 11.21 -5.11
N GLY A 157 -4.65 11.01 -5.79
CA GLY A 157 -3.32 10.86 -5.18
C GLY A 157 -3.14 9.52 -4.44
N LEU A 158 -3.92 8.50 -4.80
CA LEU A 158 -3.90 7.18 -4.19
C LEU A 158 -3.18 6.16 -5.07
N LYS A 159 -2.70 5.08 -4.47
CA LYS A 159 -2.02 3.97 -5.14
C LYS A 159 -2.99 2.83 -5.39
N ALA A 160 -3.18 2.47 -6.65
CA ALA A 160 -4.07 1.39 -7.05
C ALA A 160 -3.47 0.00 -6.75
N ARG A 161 -4.26 -0.86 -6.12
CA ARG A 161 -3.90 -2.23 -5.78
C ARG A 161 -5.05 -3.18 -6.10
N TYR A 162 -4.75 -4.26 -6.81
CA TYR A 162 -5.69 -5.36 -7.05
C TYR A 162 -5.22 -6.61 -6.31
N TRP A 163 -6.12 -7.20 -5.51
CA TRP A 163 -5.91 -8.49 -4.85
C TRP A 163 -6.88 -9.55 -5.41
N GLY A 164 -6.73 -10.81 -4.99
CA GLY A 164 -7.61 -11.88 -5.46
C GLY A 164 -7.47 -12.18 -6.96
N MET A 165 -6.24 -12.09 -7.48
CA MET A 165 -5.92 -12.50 -8.84
C MET A 165 -5.89 -14.02 -8.95
N PRO A 166 -6.17 -14.62 -10.14
CA PRO A 166 -6.03 -16.05 -10.33
C PRO A 166 -4.58 -16.48 -10.07
N TYR A 167 -4.39 -17.51 -9.25
CA TYR A 167 -3.06 -18.10 -9.02
C TYR A 167 -2.73 -19.20 -10.05
N TRP A 168 -3.71 -19.71 -10.77
CA TRP A 168 -3.60 -20.75 -11.77
C TRP A 168 -4.53 -20.48 -12.97
N PRO A 169 -4.14 -20.82 -14.21
CA PRO A 169 -2.82 -21.34 -14.62
C PRO A 169 -1.70 -20.30 -14.47
N ILE A 170 -0.46 -20.77 -14.23
CA ILE A 170 0.68 -19.87 -13.96
C ILE A 170 0.89 -18.84 -15.08
N HIS A 171 0.80 -19.25 -16.35
CA HIS A 171 0.99 -18.34 -17.47
C HIS A 171 -0.07 -17.22 -17.53
N VAL A 172 -1.33 -17.52 -17.14
CA VAL A 172 -2.41 -16.50 -17.07
C VAL A 172 -2.13 -15.51 -15.93
N ARG A 173 -1.72 -16.03 -14.79
CA ARG A 173 -1.32 -15.20 -13.65
C ARG A 173 -0.18 -14.24 -14.00
N ASP A 174 0.87 -14.76 -14.63
CA ASP A 174 2.06 -13.99 -14.98
C ASP A 174 1.74 -12.93 -16.05
N GLN A 175 1.01 -13.31 -17.09
CA GLN A 175 0.52 -12.36 -18.10
C GLN A 175 -0.35 -11.24 -17.47
N LEU A 176 -1.21 -11.59 -16.51
CA LEU A 176 -2.00 -10.59 -15.82
C LEU A 176 -1.14 -9.65 -14.99
N ARG A 177 -0.17 -10.17 -14.25
CA ARG A 177 0.76 -9.33 -13.48
C ARG A 177 1.53 -8.36 -14.38
N GLU A 178 2.03 -8.83 -15.51
CA GLU A 178 2.71 -7.99 -16.50
C GLU A 178 1.77 -6.92 -17.06
N LEU A 179 0.54 -7.28 -17.39
CA LEU A 179 -0.48 -6.32 -17.84
C LEU A 179 -0.78 -5.26 -16.79
N LEU A 180 -0.99 -5.65 -15.52
CA LEU A 180 -1.24 -4.69 -14.44
C LEU A 180 -0.09 -3.68 -14.28
N ILE A 181 1.16 -4.15 -14.40
CA ILE A 181 2.32 -3.27 -14.37
C ILE A 181 2.32 -2.31 -15.56
N ASP A 182 1.98 -2.81 -16.77
CA ASP A 182 1.92 -1.98 -17.98
C ASP A 182 0.82 -0.94 -17.94
N GLU A 183 -0.30 -1.27 -17.33
CA GLU A 183 -1.43 -0.35 -17.14
C GLU A 183 -1.23 0.63 -15.97
N GLY A 184 -0.11 0.53 -15.25
CA GLY A 184 0.27 1.50 -14.22
C GLY A 184 -0.28 1.23 -12.83
N VAL A 185 -0.58 -0.04 -12.49
CA VAL A 185 -0.89 -0.41 -11.11
C VAL A 185 0.32 -0.13 -10.22
N ASP A 186 0.11 0.52 -9.11
CA ASP A 186 1.19 0.97 -8.21
C ASP A 186 1.70 -0.14 -7.30
N VAL A 187 0.84 -1.09 -6.96
CA VAL A 187 1.14 -2.17 -6.02
C VAL A 187 0.77 -3.52 -6.61
N LEU A 188 1.78 -4.31 -6.89
CA LEU A 188 1.60 -5.70 -7.31
C LEU A 188 1.37 -6.59 -6.10
N ASN A 189 0.18 -7.19 -6.01
CA ASN A 189 -0.11 -8.19 -4.98
C ASN A 189 0.52 -9.53 -5.35
N ALA A 190 1.44 -10.03 -4.54
CA ALA A 190 2.12 -11.30 -4.77
C ALA A 190 2.39 -12.01 -3.45
N ASP A 191 2.15 -13.31 -3.40
CA ASP A 191 2.44 -14.18 -2.26
C ASP A 191 3.87 -14.73 -2.34
N ASP A 192 4.42 -14.89 -3.55
CA ASP A 192 5.79 -15.31 -3.81
C ASP A 192 6.64 -14.12 -4.27
N LEU A 193 7.57 -13.72 -3.39
CA LEU A 193 8.47 -12.58 -3.65
C LEU A 193 9.54 -12.91 -4.70
N VAL A 194 9.93 -14.19 -4.84
CA VAL A 194 10.91 -14.60 -5.86
C VAL A 194 10.29 -14.46 -7.24
N GLU A 195 9.07 -14.97 -7.44
CA GLU A 195 8.33 -14.80 -8.68
C GLU A 195 8.10 -13.31 -9.03
N ALA A 196 7.69 -12.51 -8.03
CA ALA A 196 7.50 -11.07 -8.22
C ALA A 196 8.79 -10.39 -8.67
N ARG A 197 9.91 -10.67 -8.00
CA ARG A 197 11.24 -10.16 -8.37
C ARG A 197 11.59 -10.53 -9.82
N ASP A 198 11.36 -11.77 -10.21
CA ASP A 198 11.73 -12.27 -11.54
C ASP A 198 10.91 -11.58 -12.66
N ILE A 199 9.66 -11.17 -12.40
CA ILE A 199 8.89 -10.32 -13.32
C ILE A 199 9.59 -8.97 -13.53
N PHE A 200 10.00 -8.29 -12.44
CA PHE A 200 10.69 -7.01 -12.54
C PHE A 200 12.08 -7.13 -13.16
N ALA A 201 12.82 -8.21 -12.85
CA ALA A 201 14.12 -8.49 -13.47
C ALA A 201 14.03 -8.62 -15.00
N ARG A 202 13.06 -9.40 -15.50
CA ARG A 202 12.83 -9.55 -16.96
C ARG A 202 12.50 -8.22 -17.65
N ARG A 203 11.94 -7.26 -16.91
CA ARG A 203 11.58 -5.93 -17.42
C ARG A 203 12.72 -4.90 -17.31
N GLY A 204 13.90 -5.31 -16.84
CA GLY A 204 15.04 -4.42 -16.64
C GLY A 204 14.78 -3.32 -15.58
N ARG A 205 13.86 -3.55 -14.67
CA ARG A 205 13.48 -2.59 -13.60
C ARG A 205 14.10 -2.91 -12.24
N LEU A 206 14.88 -4.00 -12.15
CA LEU A 206 15.73 -4.26 -10.99
C LEU A 206 17.11 -3.67 -11.27
N VAL A 207 17.51 -2.72 -10.46
CA VAL A 207 18.90 -2.30 -10.33
C VAL A 207 19.57 -3.37 -9.45
N GLU A 208 20.67 -3.99 -9.92
CA GLU A 208 21.47 -4.94 -9.15
C GLU A 208 22.05 -4.30 -7.88
#